data_2d16bb3e4683ba607830d6d6e74881ec
#
_entry.id   2d16bb3e4683ba607830d6d6e74881ec
#
_cell.length_a   1.000
_cell.length_b   1.000
_cell.length_c   1.000
_cell.angle_alpha   90.00
_cell.angle_beta   90.00
_cell.angle_gamma   90.00
#
_symmetry.space_group_name_H-M   'P 1'
#
loop_
_entity.id
_entity.type
_entity.pdbx_description
1 polymer ?
#
loop_
_entity_poly.entity_id
_entity_poly.type
_entity_poly.pdbx_seq_one_letter_code
_entity_poly.pdbx_strand_id
1 'polypeptide(L)'
;MALCVEPLANPARRSRDESDAVNDQQAMQIAINAANRARLISRPNPWVGAVVVAQTGEIFEGSTSRPGGPHAEINALTSAGKLARGATLFSTLEPCNHTGRTGPCTQAIIGAGITRVVVGITDPDPKVSGSGIARLREAGISVDVGVLADEVASQLKPYIHHRTTKRPFVVLKMAATLDGRTAAPDGTSMWITGETARKRVQQLRAESDAVLVGANTVRIDDPQLTVRDVEGDSPRRIVLGEVAKSARVNPCTQWRGALVDLLDELGSQDVLQLLVEGGPTVAAAFHRENLINKYVFHLAPALTGGNDSLPIFESSGISTMSQLWRGKIVASQQLGDDLEIILEPNSTQQETQK
;
A
#
# COMPACT_ATOMS: atom_id res chain seq x y z
N MET A 1 16.38 80.82 0.34
CA MET A 1 16.95 79.50 0.68
C MET A 1 15.85 78.48 0.50
N ALA A 2 15.83 77.91 -0.68
CA ALA A 2 14.76 76.91 -1.04
C ALA A 2 15.34 75.53 -0.88
N LEU A 3 14.75 74.71 0.01
CA LEU A 3 15.11 73.31 0.20
C LEU A 3 14.44 72.47 -0.87
N CYS A 4 15.27 71.85 -1.76
CA CYS A 4 14.82 70.82 -2.66
C CYS A 4 14.56 69.54 -1.87
N VAL A 5 13.33 69.01 -1.95
CA VAL A 5 12.98 67.66 -1.44
C VAL A 5 13.06 66.72 -2.63
N GLU A 6 13.98 65.74 -2.56
CA GLU A 6 14.09 64.65 -3.51
C GLU A 6 12.90 63.67 -3.30
N PRO A 7 12.33 63.10 -4.38
CA PRO A 7 11.28 62.08 -4.24
C PRO A 7 11.85 60.73 -3.82
N LEU A 8 11.26 60.13 -2.76
CA LEU A 8 11.56 58.77 -2.28
C LEU A 8 11.38 57.76 -3.39
N ALA A 9 12.43 56.99 -3.65
CA ALA A 9 12.46 55.89 -4.58
C ALA A 9 11.45 54.81 -4.17
N ASN A 10 10.63 54.41 -5.12
CA ASN A 10 9.67 53.31 -5.03
C ASN A 10 10.43 51.98 -4.73
N PRO A 11 10.05 51.17 -3.69
CA PRO A 11 10.75 49.91 -3.44
C PRO A 11 10.46 48.98 -4.60
N ALA A 12 11.51 48.59 -5.32
CA ALA A 12 11.48 47.62 -6.40
C ALA A 12 10.74 46.35 -5.94
N ARG A 13 9.76 45.93 -6.73
CA ARG A 13 9.17 44.60 -6.66
C ARG A 13 10.32 43.59 -6.70
N ARG A 14 10.59 42.91 -5.58
CA ARG A 14 11.47 41.76 -5.58
C ARG A 14 10.86 40.73 -6.56
N SER A 15 11.61 40.44 -7.63
CA SER A 15 11.37 39.25 -8.45
C SER A 15 11.35 38.06 -7.53
N ARG A 16 10.28 37.27 -7.57
CA ARG A 16 10.26 35.94 -6.91
C ARG A 16 11.43 35.17 -7.51
N ASP A 17 12.36 34.73 -6.64
CA ASP A 17 13.47 33.87 -7.03
C ASP A 17 12.91 32.62 -7.72
N GLU A 18 13.50 32.24 -8.85
CA GLU A 18 13.20 30.97 -9.55
C GLU A 18 13.51 29.73 -8.67
N SER A 19 14.17 29.93 -7.52
CA SER A 19 14.45 28.89 -6.53
C SER A 19 13.23 28.41 -5.72
N ASP A 20 12.09 29.13 -5.73
CA ASP A 20 10.88 28.78 -4.96
C ASP A 20 9.85 27.97 -5.78
N ALA A 21 10.08 27.74 -7.07
CA ALA A 21 9.19 26.93 -7.89
C ALA A 21 9.33 25.44 -7.56
N VAL A 22 8.22 24.79 -7.21
CA VAL A 22 8.19 23.34 -6.94
C VAL A 22 8.64 22.57 -8.18
N ASN A 23 9.70 21.77 -8.06
CA ASN A 23 10.17 20.91 -9.14
C ASN A 23 9.35 19.63 -9.28
N ASP A 24 9.52 18.88 -10.40
CA ASP A 24 8.74 17.69 -10.71
C ASP A 24 8.82 16.61 -9.61
N GLN A 25 9.99 16.40 -9.00
CA GLN A 25 10.15 15.42 -7.93
C GLN A 25 9.40 15.85 -6.67
N GLN A 26 9.46 17.12 -6.30
CA GLN A 26 8.71 17.66 -5.15
C GLN A 26 7.21 17.57 -5.37
N ALA A 27 6.73 17.94 -6.55
CA ALA A 27 5.30 17.84 -6.88
C ALA A 27 4.81 16.38 -6.89
N MET A 28 5.58 15.45 -7.45
CA MET A 28 5.27 14.02 -7.42
C MET A 28 5.31 13.47 -5.99
N GLN A 29 6.24 13.92 -5.14
CA GLN A 29 6.28 13.52 -3.73
C GLN A 29 5.01 13.98 -2.98
N ILE A 30 4.51 15.18 -3.27
CA ILE A 30 3.22 15.65 -2.73
C ILE A 30 2.07 14.73 -3.20
N ALA A 31 2.08 14.33 -4.48
CA ALA A 31 1.10 13.39 -5.01
C ALA A 31 1.18 12.01 -4.32
N ILE A 32 2.38 11.47 -4.10
CA ILE A 32 2.60 10.22 -3.34
C ILE A 32 2.04 10.34 -1.92
N ASN A 33 2.27 11.45 -1.24
CA ASN A 33 1.74 11.70 0.10
C ASN A 33 0.21 11.82 0.09
N ALA A 34 -0.37 12.43 -0.94
CA ALA A 34 -1.82 12.48 -1.13
C ALA A 34 -2.42 11.08 -1.33
N ALA A 35 -1.76 10.22 -2.12
CA ALA A 35 -2.16 8.83 -2.33
C ALA A 35 -2.24 8.04 -1.02
N ASN A 36 -1.32 8.24 -0.08
CA ASN A 36 -1.34 7.55 1.22
C ASN A 36 -2.65 7.76 1.99
N ARG A 37 -3.27 8.93 1.87
CA ARG A 37 -4.58 9.23 2.51
C ARG A 37 -5.72 8.39 1.93
N ALA A 38 -5.62 8.01 0.65
CA ALA A 38 -6.62 7.19 -0.02
C ALA A 38 -6.48 5.68 0.24
N ARG A 39 -5.32 5.21 0.72
CA ARG A 39 -5.01 3.79 0.86
C ARG A 39 -6.05 3.00 1.67
N LEU A 40 -6.62 3.61 2.71
CA LEU A 40 -7.57 2.94 3.60
C LEU A 40 -9.02 2.96 3.09
N ILE A 41 -9.33 3.79 2.08
CA ILE A 41 -10.71 4.06 1.67
C ILE A 41 -11.01 3.75 0.20
N SER A 42 -9.98 3.69 -0.69
CA SER A 42 -10.20 3.60 -2.14
C SER A 42 -10.43 2.17 -2.65
N ARG A 43 -10.09 1.16 -1.87
CA ARG A 43 -10.13 -0.26 -2.28
C ARG A 43 -11.51 -0.70 -2.81
N PRO A 44 -11.59 -1.48 -3.88
CA PRO A 44 -10.53 -2.15 -4.64
C PRO A 44 -9.84 -1.27 -5.71
N ASN A 45 -10.16 0.04 -5.78
CA ASN A 45 -9.46 0.97 -6.68
C ASN A 45 -8.04 1.24 -6.16
N PRO A 46 -7.09 1.55 -7.07
CA PRO A 46 -5.76 1.98 -6.65
C PRO A 46 -5.86 3.30 -5.86
N TRP A 47 -5.00 3.44 -4.86
CA TRP A 47 -4.87 4.68 -4.10
C TRP A 47 -3.93 5.64 -4.82
N VAL A 48 -4.50 6.44 -5.68
CA VAL A 48 -3.80 7.44 -6.49
C VAL A 48 -3.80 8.78 -5.80
N GLY A 49 -2.72 9.53 -5.95
CA GLY A 49 -2.62 10.94 -5.62
C GLY A 49 -2.35 11.75 -6.88
N ALA A 50 -2.92 12.94 -6.92
CA ALA A 50 -2.68 13.90 -7.99
C ALA A 50 -2.45 15.30 -7.44
N VAL A 51 -1.67 16.09 -8.16
CA VAL A 51 -1.36 17.47 -7.84
C VAL A 51 -1.48 18.33 -9.08
N VAL A 52 -2.17 19.45 -8.98
CA VAL A 52 -2.15 20.51 -10.00
C VAL A 52 -1.24 21.62 -9.51
N VAL A 53 -0.21 21.94 -10.27
CA VAL A 53 0.66 23.11 -10.07
C VAL A 53 0.27 24.17 -11.06
N ALA A 54 -0.37 25.22 -10.57
CA ALA A 54 -0.82 26.36 -11.39
C ALA A 54 0.37 27.19 -11.90
N GLN A 55 0.16 27.95 -12.97
CA GLN A 55 1.17 28.89 -13.48
C GLN A 55 1.58 29.95 -12.45
N THR A 56 0.72 30.22 -11.48
CA THR A 56 0.98 31.12 -10.36
C THR A 56 1.87 30.53 -9.27
N GLY A 57 2.16 29.19 -9.36
CA GLY A 57 2.90 28.43 -8.35
C GLY A 57 2.05 27.87 -7.23
N GLU A 58 0.72 28.07 -7.25
CA GLU A 58 -0.21 27.45 -6.28
C GLU A 58 -0.34 25.96 -6.55
N ILE A 59 -0.49 25.17 -5.47
CA ILE A 59 -0.53 23.70 -5.48
C ILE A 59 -1.90 23.24 -4.98
N PHE A 60 -2.54 22.33 -5.74
CA PHE A 60 -3.84 21.77 -5.42
C PHE A 60 -3.76 20.25 -5.41
N GLU A 61 -4.01 19.64 -4.26
CA GLU A 61 -3.92 18.21 -4.07
C GLU A 61 -5.26 17.51 -4.29
N GLY A 62 -5.19 16.28 -4.79
CA GLY A 62 -6.31 15.36 -4.87
C GLY A 62 -5.86 13.93 -4.55
N SER A 63 -6.76 13.13 -4.01
CA SER A 63 -6.56 11.69 -3.78
C SER A 63 -7.80 10.92 -4.18
N THR A 64 -7.65 9.62 -4.51
CA THR A 64 -8.78 8.76 -4.87
C THR A 64 -9.81 8.70 -3.74
N SER A 65 -11.06 8.93 -4.05
CA SER A 65 -12.19 8.82 -3.11
C SER A 65 -12.60 7.35 -2.91
N ARG A 66 -13.57 7.10 -2.02
CA ARG A 66 -14.23 5.79 -1.88
C ARG A 66 -14.77 5.30 -3.23
N PRO A 67 -14.92 3.96 -3.43
CA PRO A 67 -15.43 3.39 -4.69
C PRO A 67 -16.73 4.03 -5.15
N GLY A 68 -16.75 4.50 -6.41
CA GLY A 68 -17.85 5.25 -7.00
C GLY A 68 -17.72 6.77 -6.88
N GLY A 69 -16.79 7.27 -6.07
CA GLY A 69 -16.45 8.69 -6.01
C GLY A 69 -15.37 9.10 -7.04
N PRO A 70 -14.99 10.40 -7.04
CA PRO A 70 -14.00 10.94 -7.97
C PRO A 70 -12.61 10.33 -7.79
N HIS A 71 -11.88 10.23 -8.89
CA HIS A 71 -10.46 9.90 -8.90
C HIS A 71 -9.61 11.08 -8.44
N ALA A 72 -8.33 10.83 -8.14
CA ALA A 72 -7.41 11.83 -7.62
C ALA A 72 -7.29 13.06 -8.53
N GLU A 73 -7.20 12.84 -9.84
CA GLU A 73 -7.08 13.90 -10.85
C GLU A 73 -8.31 14.82 -10.83
N ILE A 74 -9.50 14.22 -10.71
CA ILE A 74 -10.75 15.00 -10.64
C ILE A 74 -10.80 15.86 -9.37
N ASN A 75 -10.37 15.29 -8.23
CA ASN A 75 -10.31 16.03 -6.98
C ASN A 75 -9.30 17.19 -7.04
N ALA A 76 -8.10 16.96 -7.61
CA ALA A 76 -7.10 18.00 -7.79
C ALA A 76 -7.57 19.10 -8.75
N LEU A 77 -8.19 18.74 -9.88
CA LEU A 77 -8.74 19.68 -10.85
C LEU A 77 -9.90 20.51 -10.27
N THR A 78 -10.76 19.86 -9.49
CA THR A 78 -11.87 20.56 -8.80
C THR A 78 -11.34 21.58 -7.80
N SER A 79 -10.31 21.21 -7.03
CA SER A 79 -9.66 22.12 -6.06
C SER A 79 -8.97 23.30 -6.76
N ALA A 80 -8.35 23.07 -7.92
CA ALA A 80 -7.67 24.10 -8.69
C ALA A 80 -8.66 25.06 -9.43
N GLY A 81 -9.83 24.55 -9.78
CA GLY A 81 -10.85 25.32 -10.48
C GLY A 81 -10.32 26.01 -11.75
N LYS A 82 -10.45 27.32 -11.87
CA LYS A 82 -9.98 28.09 -13.03
C LYS A 82 -8.47 28.14 -13.17
N LEU A 83 -7.72 27.89 -12.07
CA LEU A 83 -6.25 27.88 -12.06
C LEU A 83 -5.66 26.60 -12.71
N ALA A 84 -6.50 25.60 -13.00
CA ALA A 84 -6.08 24.42 -13.76
C ALA A 84 -5.70 24.75 -15.22
N ARG A 85 -6.26 25.81 -15.79
CA ARG A 85 -5.95 26.20 -17.18
C ARG A 85 -4.48 26.63 -17.33
N GLY A 86 -3.77 25.95 -18.23
CA GLY A 86 -2.34 26.17 -18.47
C GLY A 86 -1.40 25.56 -17.41
N ALA A 87 -1.97 24.88 -16.41
CA ALA A 87 -1.21 24.25 -15.33
C ALA A 87 -0.55 22.93 -15.76
N THR A 88 0.33 22.41 -14.85
CA THR A 88 0.87 21.06 -14.91
C THR A 88 0.13 20.18 -13.90
N LEU A 89 -0.32 18.99 -14.34
CA LEU A 89 -0.90 17.98 -13.47
C LEU A 89 0.09 16.83 -13.26
N PHE A 90 0.32 16.46 -12.01
CA PHE A 90 1.08 15.29 -11.58
C PHE A 90 0.12 14.21 -11.11
N SER A 91 0.32 12.96 -11.53
CA SER A 91 -0.47 11.82 -11.08
C SER A 91 0.46 10.63 -10.81
N THR A 92 0.29 9.97 -9.66
CA THR A 92 1.11 8.80 -9.31
C THR A 92 0.87 7.64 -10.26
N LEU A 93 -0.34 7.49 -10.80
CA LEU A 93 -0.70 6.46 -11.77
C LEU A 93 -1.23 7.12 -13.05
N GLU A 94 -1.10 6.43 -14.18
CA GLU A 94 -1.65 6.85 -15.46
C GLU A 94 -3.14 7.24 -15.36
N PRO A 95 -3.56 8.42 -15.82
CA PRO A 95 -4.96 8.83 -15.84
C PRO A 95 -5.81 7.90 -16.72
N CYS A 96 -6.92 7.41 -16.19
CA CYS A 96 -7.80 6.48 -16.89
C CYS A 96 -8.44 7.11 -18.14
N ASN A 97 -8.61 6.26 -19.19
CA ASN A 97 -9.23 6.65 -20.48
C ASN A 97 -10.50 5.83 -20.78
N HIS A 98 -11.07 5.15 -19.83
CA HIS A 98 -12.30 4.39 -19.98
C HIS A 98 -13.44 5.00 -19.17
N THR A 99 -14.67 4.84 -19.64
CA THR A 99 -15.86 5.21 -18.88
C THR A 99 -16.19 4.07 -17.92
N GLY A 100 -15.97 4.30 -16.64
CA GLY A 100 -16.37 3.41 -15.56
C GLY A 100 -17.65 3.93 -14.87
N ARG A 101 -17.61 3.97 -13.52
CA ARG A 101 -18.64 4.63 -12.69
C ARG A 101 -18.57 6.15 -12.80
N THR A 102 -17.42 6.68 -13.17
CA THR A 102 -17.14 8.09 -13.46
C THR A 102 -16.62 8.20 -14.90
N GLY A 103 -16.69 9.41 -15.49
CA GLY A 103 -16.10 9.66 -16.79
C GLY A 103 -14.57 9.55 -16.77
N PRO A 104 -13.93 9.42 -17.96
CA PRO A 104 -12.47 9.30 -18.07
C PRO A 104 -11.74 10.51 -17.49
N CYS A 105 -10.70 10.29 -16.68
CA CYS A 105 -9.86 11.37 -16.15
C CYS A 105 -9.17 12.16 -17.28
N THR A 106 -8.78 11.48 -18.38
CA THR A 106 -8.21 12.13 -19.56
C THR A 106 -9.12 13.22 -20.14
N GLN A 107 -10.44 12.96 -20.20
CA GLN A 107 -11.39 13.95 -20.72
C GLN A 107 -11.50 15.18 -19.80
N ALA A 108 -11.51 14.97 -18.49
CA ALA A 108 -11.53 16.06 -17.51
C ALA A 108 -10.24 16.90 -17.56
N ILE A 109 -9.09 16.26 -17.70
CA ILE A 109 -7.77 16.91 -17.83
C ILE A 109 -7.75 17.79 -19.09
N ILE A 110 -8.20 17.27 -20.23
CA ILE A 110 -8.30 18.02 -21.50
C ILE A 110 -9.26 19.19 -21.34
N GLY A 111 -10.45 18.95 -20.79
CA GLY A 111 -11.49 19.99 -20.60
C GLY A 111 -11.06 21.10 -19.63
N ALA A 112 -10.24 20.79 -18.63
CA ALA A 112 -9.67 21.77 -17.72
C ALA A 112 -8.60 22.67 -18.35
N GLY A 113 -8.07 22.30 -19.52
CA GLY A 113 -7.03 23.05 -20.22
C GLY A 113 -5.64 22.89 -19.61
N ILE A 114 -5.35 21.73 -19.00
CA ILE A 114 -4.00 21.33 -18.57
C ILE A 114 -3.10 21.28 -19.81
N THR A 115 -1.86 21.75 -19.69
CA THR A 115 -0.90 21.79 -20.80
C THR A 115 0.19 20.73 -20.68
N ARG A 116 0.46 20.25 -19.48
CA ARG A 116 1.46 19.23 -19.21
C ARG A 116 0.94 18.25 -18.16
N VAL A 117 1.19 16.95 -18.34
CA VAL A 117 0.90 15.91 -17.37
C VAL A 117 2.18 15.14 -17.07
N VAL A 118 2.46 14.91 -15.78
CA VAL A 118 3.60 14.11 -15.29
C VAL A 118 3.04 12.89 -14.57
N VAL A 119 3.41 11.70 -15.05
CA VAL A 119 2.91 10.42 -14.56
C VAL A 119 4.04 9.68 -13.84
N GLY A 120 3.77 9.17 -12.64
CA GLY A 120 4.71 8.34 -11.90
C GLY A 120 4.96 7.02 -12.62
N ILE A 121 3.93 6.21 -12.81
CA ILE A 121 3.98 4.94 -13.55
C ILE A 121 2.79 4.78 -14.49
N THR A 122 3.01 4.04 -15.59
CA THR A 122 1.93 3.56 -16.47
C THR A 122 1.07 2.54 -15.72
N ASP A 123 -0.24 2.50 -15.98
CA ASP A 123 -1.11 1.53 -15.33
C ASP A 123 -0.72 0.10 -15.76
N PRO A 124 -0.47 -0.82 -14.81
CA PRO A 124 -0.14 -2.20 -15.11
C PRO A 124 -1.32 -3.03 -15.66
N ASP A 125 -2.56 -2.54 -15.56
CA ASP A 125 -3.72 -3.23 -16.12
C ASP A 125 -3.66 -3.18 -17.66
N PRO A 126 -3.58 -4.33 -18.36
CA PRO A 126 -3.52 -4.36 -19.84
C PRO A 126 -4.68 -3.65 -20.53
N LYS A 127 -5.81 -3.46 -19.83
CA LYS A 127 -6.99 -2.76 -20.37
C LYS A 127 -6.81 -1.23 -20.38
N VAL A 128 -5.87 -0.70 -19.62
CA VAL A 128 -5.62 0.74 -19.43
C VAL A 128 -4.29 1.13 -20.03
N SER A 129 -3.28 0.31 -19.82
CA SER A 129 -1.85 0.53 -20.08
C SER A 129 -1.56 1.35 -21.35
N GLY A 130 -1.07 2.57 -21.17
CA GLY A 130 -0.67 3.49 -22.24
C GLY A 130 -1.82 4.24 -22.94
N SER A 131 -3.07 3.83 -22.75
CA SER A 131 -4.22 4.42 -23.46
C SER A 131 -4.52 5.86 -23.00
N GLY A 132 -4.34 6.13 -21.70
CA GLY A 132 -4.52 7.46 -21.12
C GLY A 132 -3.43 8.42 -21.59
N ILE A 133 -2.18 7.98 -21.55
CA ILE A 133 -1.02 8.74 -22.03
C ILE A 133 -1.16 9.07 -23.52
N ALA A 134 -1.54 8.08 -24.34
CA ALA A 134 -1.76 8.28 -25.78
C ALA A 134 -2.85 9.33 -26.03
N ARG A 135 -4.00 9.20 -25.34
CA ARG A 135 -5.13 10.14 -25.48
C ARG A 135 -4.77 11.57 -25.12
N LEU A 136 -3.96 11.77 -24.07
CA LEU A 136 -3.51 13.11 -23.66
C LEU A 136 -2.55 13.71 -24.69
N ARG A 137 -1.61 12.92 -25.22
CA ARG A 137 -0.68 13.35 -26.28
C ARG A 137 -1.41 13.71 -27.57
N GLU A 138 -2.41 12.93 -28.00
CA GLU A 138 -3.28 13.22 -29.15
C GLU A 138 -4.03 14.55 -28.98
N ALA A 139 -4.37 14.94 -27.77
CA ALA A 139 -5.01 16.21 -27.47
C ALA A 139 -4.00 17.39 -27.38
N GLY A 140 -2.73 17.17 -27.69
CA GLY A 140 -1.69 18.20 -27.67
C GLY A 140 -1.09 18.51 -26.30
N ILE A 141 -1.35 17.65 -25.29
CA ILE A 141 -0.80 17.79 -23.94
C ILE A 141 0.58 17.11 -23.89
N SER A 142 1.60 17.81 -23.36
CA SER A 142 2.90 17.22 -23.08
C SER A 142 2.79 16.19 -21.94
N VAL A 143 3.32 14.95 -22.13
CA VAL A 143 3.24 13.90 -21.14
C VAL A 143 4.62 13.30 -20.87
N ASP A 144 5.10 13.48 -19.64
CA ASP A 144 6.31 12.89 -19.10
C ASP A 144 5.93 11.69 -18.20
N VAL A 145 6.75 10.64 -18.20
CA VAL A 145 6.50 9.41 -17.43
C VAL A 145 7.77 8.99 -16.68
N GLY A 146 7.63 8.49 -15.47
CA GLY A 146 8.72 7.89 -14.73
C GLY A 146 9.27 8.73 -13.58
N VAL A 147 8.68 9.86 -13.25
CA VAL A 147 9.12 10.67 -12.10
C VAL A 147 8.77 9.94 -10.80
N LEU A 148 9.79 9.63 -9.97
CA LEU A 148 9.71 8.82 -8.74
C LEU A 148 9.02 7.46 -8.96
N ALA A 149 9.26 6.83 -10.12
CA ALA A 149 8.59 5.59 -10.51
C ALA A 149 8.76 4.46 -9.48
N ASP A 150 9.95 4.28 -8.92
CA ASP A 150 10.23 3.22 -7.93
C ASP A 150 9.45 3.44 -6.63
N GLU A 151 9.31 4.69 -6.18
CA GLU A 151 8.54 5.02 -4.98
C GLU A 151 7.05 4.78 -5.20
N VAL A 152 6.53 5.22 -6.34
CA VAL A 152 5.13 4.98 -6.74
C VAL A 152 4.85 3.49 -6.88
N ALA A 153 5.74 2.73 -7.55
CA ALA A 153 5.60 1.28 -7.69
C ALA A 153 5.63 0.58 -6.33
N SER A 154 6.51 1.01 -5.43
CA SER A 154 6.58 0.49 -4.06
C SER A 154 5.27 0.77 -3.29
N GLN A 155 4.70 1.96 -3.42
CA GLN A 155 3.45 2.34 -2.80
C GLN A 155 2.27 1.48 -3.32
N LEU A 156 2.22 1.24 -4.62
CA LEU A 156 1.13 0.51 -5.31
C LEU A 156 1.39 -0.99 -5.47
N LYS A 157 2.41 -1.57 -4.80
CA LYS A 157 2.76 -3.00 -4.94
C LYS A 157 1.56 -3.95 -4.90
N PRO A 158 0.60 -3.86 -3.95
CA PRO A 158 -0.55 -4.78 -3.93
C PRO A 158 -1.43 -4.65 -5.18
N TYR A 159 -1.67 -3.43 -5.64
CA TYR A 159 -2.43 -3.19 -6.87
C TYR A 159 -1.72 -3.76 -8.10
N ILE A 160 -0.43 -3.44 -8.26
CA ILE A 160 0.40 -3.93 -9.37
C ILE A 160 0.42 -5.46 -9.38
N HIS A 161 0.68 -6.08 -8.23
CA HIS A 161 0.70 -7.54 -8.09
C HIS A 161 -0.64 -8.16 -8.53
N HIS A 162 -1.76 -7.63 -8.02
CA HIS A 162 -3.07 -8.15 -8.38
C HIS A 162 -3.37 -7.98 -9.89
N ARG A 163 -3.06 -6.84 -10.47
CA ARG A 163 -3.34 -6.60 -11.90
C ARG A 163 -2.50 -7.48 -12.82
N THR A 164 -1.28 -7.86 -12.41
CA THR A 164 -0.35 -8.70 -13.20
C THR A 164 -0.54 -10.19 -12.96
N THR A 165 -0.88 -10.63 -11.73
CA THR A 165 -0.97 -12.06 -11.37
C THR A 165 -2.41 -12.56 -11.21
N LYS A 166 -3.39 -11.66 -11.04
CA LYS A 166 -4.78 -11.93 -10.67
C LYS A 166 -4.94 -12.54 -9.27
N ARG A 167 -3.92 -12.45 -8.41
CA ARG A 167 -3.90 -12.91 -7.02
C ARG A 167 -3.66 -11.76 -6.05
N PRO A 168 -4.10 -11.84 -4.79
CA PRO A 168 -3.77 -10.84 -3.78
C PRO A 168 -2.27 -10.84 -3.45
N PHE A 169 -1.75 -9.68 -3.11
CA PHE A 169 -0.43 -9.52 -2.51
C PHE A 169 -0.47 -10.05 -1.06
N VAL A 170 0.28 -11.10 -0.78
CA VAL A 170 0.27 -11.78 0.52
C VAL A 170 1.31 -11.17 1.46
N VAL A 171 0.84 -10.66 2.60
CA VAL A 171 1.67 -10.16 3.70
C VAL A 171 1.58 -11.17 4.85
N LEU A 172 2.67 -11.84 5.19
CA LEU A 172 2.76 -12.65 6.40
C LEU A 172 3.24 -11.78 7.56
N LYS A 173 2.46 -11.69 8.63
CA LYS A 173 2.88 -11.05 9.88
C LYS A 173 3.09 -12.09 10.98
N MET A 174 4.26 -12.06 11.62
CA MET A 174 4.56 -12.90 12.78
C MET A 174 5.07 -12.05 13.95
N ALA A 175 4.68 -12.42 15.16
CA ALA A 175 5.28 -11.90 16.38
C ALA A 175 6.08 -13.02 17.05
N ALA A 176 7.30 -12.71 17.47
CA ALA A 176 8.16 -13.71 18.11
C ALA A 176 9.08 -13.05 19.15
N THR A 177 9.62 -13.86 20.02
CA THR A 177 10.76 -13.51 20.86
C THR A 177 12.04 -13.39 20.02
N LEU A 178 13.10 -12.81 20.56
CA LEU A 178 14.38 -12.63 19.85
C LEU A 178 15.02 -13.98 19.47
N ASP A 179 14.76 -15.06 20.25
CA ASP A 179 15.15 -16.43 19.93
C ASP A 179 14.14 -17.18 19.00
N GLY A 180 13.20 -16.44 18.36
CA GLY A 180 12.33 -16.95 17.32
C GLY A 180 11.18 -17.83 17.79
N ARG A 181 10.61 -17.57 18.96
CA ARG A 181 9.50 -18.33 19.52
C ARG A 181 8.20 -17.54 19.50
N THR A 182 7.10 -18.23 19.17
CA THR A 182 5.77 -17.62 19.01
C THR A 182 4.78 -18.03 20.11
N ALA A 183 5.09 -19.04 20.90
CA ALA A 183 4.32 -19.47 22.06
C ALA A 183 5.19 -20.32 22.98
N ALA A 184 4.82 -20.37 24.27
CA ALA A 184 5.39 -21.30 25.23
C ALA A 184 4.90 -22.76 24.96
N PRO A 185 5.51 -23.79 25.59
CA PRO A 185 5.13 -25.18 25.38
C PRO A 185 3.69 -25.51 25.78
N ASP A 186 3.12 -24.77 26.74
CA ASP A 186 1.70 -24.89 27.16
C ASP A 186 0.71 -24.22 26.18
N GLY A 187 1.21 -23.60 25.07
CA GLY A 187 0.42 -22.90 24.07
C GLY A 187 0.13 -21.44 24.41
N THR A 188 0.54 -20.92 25.56
CA THR A 188 0.36 -19.50 25.87
C THR A 188 1.24 -18.62 24.99
N SER A 189 0.65 -17.56 24.39
CA SER A 189 1.30 -16.66 23.45
C SER A 189 1.09 -15.17 23.76
N MET A 190 0.27 -14.83 24.73
CA MET A 190 -0.12 -13.44 25.04
C MET A 190 0.63 -12.92 26.26
N TRP A 191 1.29 -11.77 26.20
CA TRP A 191 1.60 -10.95 25.03
C TRP A 191 3.11 -11.02 24.80
N ILE A 192 3.53 -11.44 23.62
CA ILE A 192 4.95 -11.46 23.25
C ILE A 192 5.44 -10.04 23.02
N THR A 193 4.67 -9.24 22.25
CA THR A 193 5.04 -7.88 21.86
C THR A 193 4.22 -6.82 22.60
N GLY A 194 4.79 -5.62 22.71
CA GLY A 194 4.21 -4.48 23.39
C GLY A 194 3.03 -3.83 22.66
N GLU A 195 2.47 -2.79 23.25
CA GLU A 195 1.26 -2.11 22.77
C GLU A 195 1.50 -1.43 21.41
N THR A 196 2.66 -0.79 21.20
CA THR A 196 3.00 -0.12 19.96
C THR A 196 3.03 -1.09 18.77
N ALA A 197 3.61 -2.27 18.93
CA ALA A 197 3.61 -3.31 17.93
C ALA A 197 2.19 -3.84 17.66
N ARG A 198 1.35 -4.02 18.69
CA ARG A 198 -0.05 -4.41 18.53
C ARG A 198 -0.87 -3.35 17.79
N LYS A 199 -0.62 -2.06 18.03
CA LYS A 199 -1.23 -0.96 17.26
C LYS A 199 -0.82 -1.00 15.79
N ARG A 200 0.45 -1.33 15.51
CA ARG A 200 0.94 -1.54 14.13
C ARG A 200 0.20 -2.68 13.42
N VAL A 201 -0.17 -3.76 14.13
CA VAL A 201 -1.01 -4.83 13.56
C VAL A 201 -2.39 -4.32 13.14
N GLN A 202 -3.00 -3.41 13.92
CA GLN A 202 -4.28 -2.81 13.54
C GLN A 202 -4.16 -2.02 12.22
N GLN A 203 -3.05 -1.31 12.02
CA GLN A 203 -2.76 -0.63 10.75
C GLN A 203 -2.61 -1.62 9.59
N LEU A 204 -1.87 -2.73 9.79
CA LEU A 204 -1.74 -3.78 8.77
C LEU A 204 -3.09 -4.38 8.38
N ARG A 205 -4.01 -4.57 9.34
CA ARG A 205 -5.38 -5.00 9.07
C ARG A 205 -6.16 -3.95 8.28
N ALA A 206 -6.07 -2.68 8.69
CA ALA A 206 -6.72 -1.58 8.00
C ALA A 206 -6.21 -1.41 6.54
N GLU A 207 -4.96 -1.74 6.29
CA GLU A 207 -4.33 -1.72 4.97
C GLU A 207 -4.69 -2.95 4.10
N SER A 208 -5.35 -3.98 4.65
CA SER A 208 -5.62 -5.25 3.98
C SER A 208 -7.10 -5.44 3.66
N ASP A 209 -7.42 -6.08 2.53
CA ASP A 209 -8.81 -6.40 2.13
C ASP A 209 -9.31 -7.65 2.84
N ALA A 210 -8.39 -8.58 3.15
CA ALA A 210 -8.70 -9.81 3.88
C ALA A 210 -7.60 -10.12 4.91
N VAL A 211 -8.01 -10.78 6.01
CA VAL A 211 -7.10 -11.31 7.03
C VAL A 211 -7.37 -12.81 7.20
N LEU A 212 -6.30 -13.59 7.29
CA LEU A 212 -6.36 -15.04 7.37
C LEU A 212 -5.66 -15.56 8.62
N VAL A 213 -6.32 -16.50 9.31
CA VAL A 213 -5.75 -17.28 10.42
C VAL A 213 -6.06 -18.77 10.26
N GLY A 214 -5.37 -19.63 11.00
CA GLY A 214 -5.72 -21.04 11.13
C GLY A 214 -6.83 -21.26 12.17
N ALA A 215 -7.62 -22.34 12.02
CA ALA A 215 -8.65 -22.72 12.98
C ALA A 215 -8.09 -22.96 14.40
N ASN A 216 -6.82 -23.38 14.53
CA ASN A 216 -6.16 -23.54 15.83
C ASN A 216 -5.97 -22.21 16.56
N THR A 217 -5.56 -21.14 15.85
CA THR A 217 -5.49 -19.78 16.38
C THR A 217 -6.86 -19.32 16.91
N VAL A 218 -7.94 -19.63 16.15
CA VAL A 218 -9.29 -19.29 16.61
C VAL A 218 -9.67 -20.05 17.89
N ARG A 219 -9.31 -21.34 17.99
CA ARG A 219 -9.62 -22.15 19.19
C ARG A 219 -8.89 -21.67 20.43
N ILE A 220 -7.64 -21.20 20.30
CA ILE A 220 -6.80 -20.78 21.43
C ILE A 220 -7.09 -19.33 21.82
N ASP A 221 -7.10 -18.40 20.84
CA ASP A 221 -7.09 -16.97 21.09
C ASP A 221 -8.47 -16.31 20.93
N ASP A 222 -9.45 -17.01 20.32
CA ASP A 222 -10.79 -16.50 19.94
C ASP A 222 -10.77 -15.04 19.43
N PRO A 223 -9.96 -14.73 18.40
CA PRO A 223 -9.74 -13.36 17.97
C PRO A 223 -10.92 -12.82 17.17
N GLN A 224 -11.19 -11.52 17.25
CA GLN A 224 -12.16 -10.86 16.39
C GLN A 224 -11.62 -10.50 15.00
N LEU A 225 -10.31 -10.29 14.86
CA LEU A 225 -9.63 -9.87 13.64
C LEU A 225 -10.18 -8.57 13.01
N THR A 226 -10.81 -7.74 13.80
CA THR A 226 -11.32 -6.42 13.39
C THR A 226 -10.24 -5.36 13.54
N VAL A 227 -10.43 -4.23 12.85
CA VAL A 227 -9.65 -3.01 13.06
C VAL A 227 -10.18 -2.26 14.28
N ARG A 228 -9.28 -1.83 15.17
CA ARG A 228 -9.57 -1.07 16.39
C ARG A 228 -8.44 -0.08 16.63
N ASP A 229 -8.75 1.03 17.28
CA ASP A 229 -7.77 2.04 17.72
C ASP A 229 -6.98 2.73 16.59
N VAL A 230 -7.37 2.50 15.32
CA VAL A 230 -6.87 3.17 14.11
C VAL A 230 -8.02 3.37 13.12
N GLU A 231 -7.85 4.32 12.19
CA GLU A 231 -8.80 4.52 11.09
C GLU A 231 -8.71 3.37 10.09
N GLY A 232 -9.83 3.06 9.45
CA GLY A 232 -9.96 2.09 8.36
C GLY A 232 -11.06 1.05 8.59
N ASP A 233 -11.48 0.43 7.49
CA ASP A 233 -12.48 -0.63 7.51
C ASP A 233 -11.85 -1.96 7.91
N SER A 234 -12.62 -2.81 8.64
CA SER A 234 -12.15 -4.15 9.00
C SER A 234 -12.07 -5.05 7.76
N PRO A 235 -10.99 -5.84 7.60
CA PRO A 235 -10.84 -6.76 6.48
C PRO A 235 -11.84 -7.93 6.54
N ARG A 236 -12.08 -8.60 5.41
CA ARG A 236 -12.78 -9.89 5.36
C ARG A 236 -12.00 -10.92 6.18
N ARG A 237 -12.68 -11.72 6.96
CA ARG A 237 -12.05 -12.73 7.84
C ARG A 237 -12.09 -14.10 7.19
N ILE A 238 -10.95 -14.75 7.12
CA ILE A 238 -10.76 -16.08 6.51
C ILE A 238 -10.13 -17.00 7.55
N VAL A 239 -10.67 -18.21 7.66
CA VAL A 239 -10.13 -19.23 8.56
C VAL A 239 -9.79 -20.48 7.77
N LEU A 240 -8.55 -20.95 7.85
CA LEU A 240 -8.15 -22.25 7.33
C LEU A 240 -8.62 -23.34 8.31
N GLY A 241 -9.63 -24.10 7.91
CA GLY A 241 -10.30 -25.13 8.71
C GLY A 241 -11.67 -24.70 9.20
N GLU A 242 -12.22 -25.46 10.15
CA GLU A 242 -13.54 -25.22 10.74
C GLU A 242 -13.46 -24.54 12.10
N VAL A 243 -14.43 -23.68 12.35
CA VAL A 243 -14.62 -23.01 13.65
C VAL A 243 -16.07 -23.07 14.11
N ALA A 244 -16.25 -23.00 15.41
CA ALA A 244 -17.58 -23.00 16.01
C ALA A 244 -18.38 -21.75 15.58
N LYS A 245 -19.70 -21.88 15.45
CA LYS A 245 -20.60 -20.75 15.14
C LYS A 245 -20.51 -19.61 16.17
N SER A 246 -20.17 -19.95 17.43
CA SER A 246 -19.98 -18.99 18.52
C SER A 246 -18.63 -18.27 18.51
N ALA A 247 -17.66 -18.67 17.67
CA ALA A 247 -16.34 -18.03 17.63
C ALA A 247 -16.45 -16.55 17.25
N ARG A 248 -15.68 -15.70 17.92
CA ARG A 248 -15.71 -14.23 17.76
C ARG A 248 -15.24 -13.77 16.37
N VAL A 249 -14.53 -14.63 15.64
CA VAL A 249 -14.11 -14.36 14.27
C VAL A 249 -15.27 -14.27 13.28
N ASN A 250 -16.45 -14.79 13.65
CA ASN A 250 -17.63 -14.78 12.77
C ASN A 250 -18.23 -13.37 12.59
N PRO A 251 -18.83 -13.07 11.40
CA PRO A 251 -18.88 -13.94 10.21
C PRO A 251 -17.49 -14.04 9.54
N CYS A 252 -17.13 -15.24 9.09
CA CYS A 252 -15.87 -15.52 8.39
C CYS A 252 -16.07 -16.52 7.24
N THR A 253 -15.17 -16.50 6.27
CA THR A 253 -15.06 -17.56 5.26
C THR A 253 -14.21 -18.70 5.81
N GLN A 254 -14.71 -19.91 5.83
CA GLN A 254 -13.97 -21.11 6.20
C GLN A 254 -13.45 -21.79 4.94
N TRP A 255 -12.15 -22.10 4.91
CA TRP A 255 -11.50 -22.68 3.73
C TRP A 255 -10.77 -23.98 4.06
N ARG A 256 -10.87 -24.98 3.16
CA ARG A 256 -10.23 -26.30 3.31
C ARG A 256 -9.47 -26.77 2.07
N GLY A 257 -9.52 -25.99 0.99
CA GLY A 257 -8.83 -26.30 -0.26
C GLY A 257 -7.33 -25.93 -0.22
N ALA A 258 -6.67 -26.08 -1.36
CA ALA A 258 -5.30 -25.63 -1.52
C ALA A 258 -5.18 -24.10 -1.34
N LEU A 259 -4.01 -23.63 -0.90
CA LEU A 259 -3.77 -22.20 -0.68
C LEU A 259 -3.79 -21.42 -2.00
N VAL A 260 -3.30 -22.03 -3.06
CA VAL A 260 -3.31 -21.44 -4.41
C VAL A 260 -4.73 -21.18 -4.88
N ASP A 261 -5.66 -22.13 -4.70
CA ASP A 261 -7.06 -21.98 -5.08
C ASP A 261 -7.76 -20.88 -4.27
N LEU A 262 -7.39 -20.74 -2.98
CA LEU A 262 -7.86 -19.62 -2.15
C LEU A 262 -7.42 -18.28 -2.71
N LEU A 263 -6.14 -18.16 -3.10
CA LEU A 263 -5.61 -16.91 -3.65
C LEU A 263 -6.26 -16.57 -4.99
N ASP A 264 -6.53 -17.56 -5.84
CA ASP A 264 -7.24 -17.38 -7.11
C ASP A 264 -8.70 -16.91 -6.88
N GLU A 265 -9.41 -17.52 -5.92
CA GLU A 265 -10.77 -17.12 -5.54
C GLU A 265 -10.79 -15.69 -4.99
N LEU A 266 -9.87 -15.34 -4.07
CA LEU A 266 -9.77 -14.00 -3.51
C LEU A 266 -9.42 -12.95 -4.57
N GLY A 267 -8.50 -13.28 -5.48
CA GLY A 267 -8.14 -12.41 -6.58
C GLY A 267 -9.31 -12.13 -7.53
N SER A 268 -10.14 -13.15 -7.83
CA SER A 268 -11.35 -13.01 -8.64
C SER A 268 -12.40 -12.08 -8.01
N GLN A 269 -12.32 -11.88 -6.68
CA GLN A 269 -13.18 -11.00 -5.89
C GLN A 269 -12.55 -9.63 -5.61
N ASP A 270 -11.55 -9.22 -6.38
CA ASP A 270 -10.82 -7.94 -6.25
C ASP A 270 -10.16 -7.73 -4.87
N VAL A 271 -9.74 -8.80 -4.19
CA VAL A 271 -8.89 -8.71 -2.99
C VAL A 271 -7.48 -8.35 -3.43
N LEU A 272 -7.02 -7.14 -3.16
CA LEU A 272 -5.68 -6.68 -3.55
C LEU A 272 -4.60 -7.15 -2.57
N GLN A 273 -4.90 -7.20 -1.27
CA GLN A 273 -3.95 -7.56 -0.22
C GLN A 273 -4.59 -8.52 0.79
N LEU A 274 -3.90 -9.63 1.04
CA LEU A 274 -4.20 -10.61 2.08
C LEU A 274 -3.17 -10.50 3.20
N LEU A 275 -3.62 -10.25 4.44
CA LEU A 275 -2.80 -10.34 5.64
C LEU A 275 -2.93 -11.74 6.26
N VAL A 276 -1.82 -12.45 6.38
CA VAL A 276 -1.76 -13.74 7.07
C VAL A 276 -1.24 -13.50 8.49
N GLU A 277 -2.11 -13.72 9.48
CA GLU A 277 -1.80 -13.67 10.92
C GLU A 277 -1.92 -15.07 11.54
N GLY A 278 -1.66 -16.10 10.74
CA GLY A 278 -1.76 -17.48 11.19
C GLY A 278 -0.64 -17.88 12.15
N GLY A 279 -0.86 -18.98 12.88
CA GLY A 279 0.18 -19.60 13.68
C GLY A 279 1.29 -20.24 12.85
N PRO A 280 2.30 -20.85 13.51
CA PRO A 280 3.51 -21.37 12.85
C PRO A 280 3.25 -22.34 11.70
N THR A 281 2.24 -23.20 11.81
CA THR A 281 1.86 -24.17 10.78
C THR A 281 1.36 -23.48 9.50
N VAL A 282 0.50 -22.44 9.66
CA VAL A 282 -0.03 -21.65 8.53
C VAL A 282 1.10 -20.84 7.89
N ALA A 283 1.94 -20.21 8.69
CA ALA A 283 3.11 -19.47 8.21
C ALA A 283 4.05 -20.38 7.40
N ALA A 284 4.32 -21.60 7.90
CA ALA A 284 5.15 -22.58 7.22
C ALA A 284 4.53 -23.07 5.89
N ALA A 285 3.21 -23.25 5.83
CA ALA A 285 2.52 -23.66 4.60
C ALA A 285 2.67 -22.59 3.50
N PHE A 286 2.34 -21.32 3.80
CA PHE A 286 2.51 -20.23 2.84
C PHE A 286 3.97 -20.03 2.42
N HIS A 287 4.93 -20.18 3.37
CA HIS A 287 6.35 -20.05 3.08
C HIS A 287 6.84 -21.15 2.15
N ARG A 288 6.50 -22.40 2.44
CA ARG A 288 6.92 -23.59 1.66
C ARG A 288 6.40 -23.55 0.23
N GLU A 289 5.18 -23.03 0.03
CA GLU A 289 4.57 -22.88 -1.30
C GLU A 289 4.99 -21.58 -2.01
N ASN A 290 5.92 -20.79 -1.44
CA ASN A 290 6.41 -19.52 -1.97
C ASN A 290 5.28 -18.51 -2.27
N LEU A 291 4.23 -18.47 -1.45
CA LEU A 291 3.06 -17.62 -1.65
C LEU A 291 3.16 -16.26 -0.96
N ILE A 292 4.27 -15.96 -0.27
CA ILE A 292 4.42 -14.74 0.52
C ILE A 292 5.20 -13.70 -0.26
N ASN A 293 4.58 -12.53 -0.47
CA ASN A 293 5.21 -11.39 -1.14
C ASN A 293 5.95 -10.45 -0.16
N LYS A 294 5.51 -10.43 1.11
CA LYS A 294 6.13 -9.61 2.16
C LYS A 294 6.03 -10.29 3.52
N TYR A 295 7.14 -10.32 4.24
CA TYR A 295 7.21 -10.77 5.63
C TYR A 295 7.32 -9.56 6.54
N VAL A 296 6.55 -9.54 7.62
CA VAL A 296 6.59 -8.53 8.68
C VAL A 296 6.81 -9.26 10.00
N PHE A 297 8.00 -9.17 10.54
CA PHE A 297 8.35 -9.75 11.83
C PHE A 297 8.35 -8.66 12.90
N HIS A 298 7.60 -8.89 13.98
CA HIS A 298 7.71 -8.11 15.21
C HIS A 298 8.48 -8.96 16.24
N LEU A 299 9.68 -8.53 16.59
CA LEU A 299 10.56 -9.23 17.51
C LEU A 299 10.59 -8.51 18.85
N ALA A 300 10.15 -9.21 19.90
CA ALA A 300 10.25 -8.71 21.27
C ALA A 300 11.65 -8.94 21.83
N PRO A 301 12.18 -8.06 22.70
CA PRO A 301 13.44 -8.24 23.41
C PRO A 301 13.28 -9.25 24.57
N ALA A 302 12.81 -10.44 24.23
CA ALA A 302 12.51 -11.52 25.16
C ALA A 302 13.10 -12.84 24.63
N LEU A 303 13.40 -13.77 25.53
CA LEU A 303 13.92 -15.09 25.23
C LEU A 303 13.11 -16.14 25.98
N THR A 304 12.70 -17.20 25.31
CA THR A 304 12.08 -18.36 25.97
C THR A 304 13.11 -19.36 26.46
N GLY A 305 14.21 -19.50 25.75
CA GLY A 305 15.35 -20.36 26.09
C GLY A 305 15.01 -21.83 26.03
N GLY A 306 15.02 -22.63 25.22
CA GLY A 306 14.66 -24.06 25.12
C GLY A 306 14.20 -24.47 23.72
N ASN A 307 13.96 -25.76 23.55
CA ASN A 307 13.63 -26.33 22.24
C ASN A 307 12.13 -26.66 22.09
N ASP A 308 11.37 -26.65 23.16
CA ASP A 308 9.99 -27.09 23.28
C ASP A 308 8.95 -25.97 23.00
N SER A 309 9.40 -24.71 22.95
CA SER A 309 8.56 -23.57 22.56
C SER A 309 8.30 -23.55 21.04
N LEU A 310 7.12 -23.09 20.62
CA LEU A 310 6.73 -23.07 19.20
C LEU A 310 7.58 -22.10 18.38
N PRO A 311 8.17 -22.55 17.24
CA PRO A 311 8.99 -21.72 16.37
C PRO A 311 8.14 -20.78 15.49
N ILE A 312 8.76 -19.83 14.80
CA ILE A 312 8.07 -18.98 13.81
C ILE A 312 7.47 -19.81 12.67
N PHE A 313 8.17 -20.87 12.23
CA PHE A 313 7.72 -21.78 11.17
C PHE A 313 7.75 -23.22 11.70
N GLU A 314 6.60 -23.85 11.77
CA GLU A 314 6.46 -25.25 12.20
C GLU A 314 6.37 -26.16 10.96
N SER A 315 7.53 -26.66 10.54
CA SER A 315 7.66 -27.58 9.42
C SER A 315 8.98 -28.34 9.51
N SER A 316 9.21 -29.29 8.60
CA SER A 316 10.49 -30.04 8.50
C SER A 316 11.70 -29.17 8.16
N GLY A 317 11.48 -27.92 7.75
CA GLY A 317 12.57 -27.02 7.37
C GLY A 317 13.38 -27.47 6.16
N ILE A 318 14.59 -26.91 6.01
CA ILE A 318 15.55 -27.25 4.96
C ILE A 318 16.49 -28.38 5.41
N SER A 319 16.93 -29.22 4.48
CA SER A 319 17.87 -30.31 4.78
C SER A 319 19.34 -29.87 4.69
N THR A 320 19.63 -28.84 3.90
CA THR A 320 20.99 -28.32 3.68
C THR A 320 21.00 -26.79 3.56
N MET A 321 22.10 -26.15 3.91
CA MET A 321 22.26 -24.69 3.82
C MET A 321 22.13 -24.14 2.39
N SER A 322 22.32 -24.98 1.36
CA SER A 322 22.10 -24.58 -0.03
C SER A 322 20.63 -24.33 -0.38
N GLN A 323 19.71 -24.87 0.42
CA GLN A 323 18.26 -24.68 0.28
C GLN A 323 17.75 -23.46 1.08
N LEU A 324 18.67 -22.72 1.73
CA LEU A 324 18.28 -21.58 2.55
C LEU A 324 17.54 -20.52 1.72
N TRP A 325 16.30 -20.23 2.09
CA TRP A 325 15.55 -19.11 1.54
C TRP A 325 16.23 -17.77 1.92
N ARG A 326 16.39 -16.88 0.95
CA ARG A 326 17.01 -15.57 1.15
C ARG A 326 16.08 -14.46 0.66
N GLY A 327 15.79 -13.51 1.53
CA GLY A 327 15.09 -12.27 1.21
C GLY A 327 16.00 -11.05 1.38
N LYS A 328 15.45 -9.90 1.04
CA LYS A 328 16.05 -8.59 1.28
C LYS A 328 15.30 -7.90 2.42
N ILE A 329 16.01 -7.40 3.42
CA ILE A 329 15.43 -6.47 4.39
C ILE A 329 15.20 -5.15 3.67
N VAL A 330 13.93 -4.75 3.56
CA VAL A 330 13.52 -3.51 2.87
C VAL A 330 13.22 -2.38 3.85
N ALA A 331 12.91 -2.71 5.11
CA ALA A 331 12.77 -1.74 6.19
C ALA A 331 12.99 -2.41 7.55
N SER A 332 13.42 -1.60 8.53
CA SER A 332 13.40 -1.95 9.94
C SER A 332 13.07 -0.71 10.76
N GLN A 333 12.30 -0.87 11.84
CA GLN A 333 11.98 0.22 12.76
C GLN A 333 11.71 -0.30 14.17
N GLN A 334 11.93 0.57 15.16
CA GLN A 334 11.59 0.28 16.54
C GLN A 334 10.11 0.62 16.81
N LEU A 335 9.40 -0.27 17.49
CA LEU A 335 8.00 -0.14 17.90
C LEU A 335 7.89 -0.21 19.44
N GLY A 336 8.20 0.86 20.13
CA GLY A 336 8.42 0.82 21.57
C GLY A 336 9.70 0.06 21.87
N ASP A 337 9.63 -1.03 22.63
CA ASP A 337 10.77 -1.90 22.92
C ASP A 337 10.96 -2.99 21.84
N ASP A 338 9.95 -3.23 20.99
CA ASP A 338 9.99 -4.25 19.93
C ASP A 338 10.66 -3.73 18.66
N LEU A 339 11.10 -4.66 17.80
CA LEU A 339 11.67 -4.38 16.49
C LEU A 339 10.76 -4.92 15.39
N GLU A 340 10.31 -4.06 14.45
CA GLU A 340 9.72 -4.50 13.20
C GLU A 340 10.81 -4.70 12.15
N ILE A 341 10.82 -5.86 11.49
CA ILE A 341 11.67 -6.15 10.33
C ILE A 341 10.78 -6.55 9.17
N ILE A 342 10.96 -5.86 8.03
CA ILE A 342 10.22 -6.15 6.80
C ILE A 342 11.19 -6.77 5.78
N LEU A 343 10.85 -8.00 5.31
CA LEU A 343 11.59 -8.68 4.26
C LEU A 343 10.70 -8.87 3.03
N GLU A 344 11.34 -8.85 1.86
CA GLU A 344 10.73 -9.25 0.59
C GLU A 344 11.57 -10.34 -0.06
N PRO A 345 10.96 -11.28 -0.83
CA PRO A 345 11.69 -12.26 -1.63
C PRO A 345 12.65 -11.58 -2.59
N ASN A 346 13.80 -12.19 -2.85
CA ASN A 346 14.70 -11.73 -3.91
C ASN A 346 14.04 -11.93 -5.29
N SER A 347 14.43 -11.13 -6.29
CA SER A 347 13.88 -11.15 -7.67
C SER A 347 13.85 -12.54 -8.30
N THR A 348 14.85 -13.36 -8.05
CA THR A 348 14.95 -14.77 -8.55
C THR A 348 13.85 -15.68 -7.99
N GLN A 349 13.29 -15.37 -6.82
CA GLN A 349 12.21 -16.13 -6.19
C GLN A 349 10.81 -15.63 -6.59
N GLN A 350 10.70 -14.37 -7.05
CA GLN A 350 9.45 -13.80 -7.56
C GLN A 350 9.05 -14.36 -8.93
N GLU A 351 10.01 -14.79 -9.74
CA GLU A 351 9.75 -15.43 -11.04
C GLU A 351 9.06 -16.78 -10.92
N THR A 352 9.23 -17.47 -9.80
CA THR A 352 8.58 -18.77 -9.52
C THR A 352 7.13 -18.63 -9.05
N GLN A 353 6.68 -17.38 -8.73
CA GLN A 353 5.32 -17.08 -8.29
C GLN A 353 4.36 -16.67 -9.43
N LYS A 354 4.89 -16.52 -10.65
CA LYS A 354 4.12 -16.26 -11.88
C LYS A 354 3.71 -17.59 -12.53
#